data_09b1ddb0a038d30f25477663aa3babf1
#
_entry.id   09b1ddb0a038d30f25477663aa3babf1
#
_cell.length_a   1.000
_cell.length_b   1.000
_cell.length_c   1.000
_cell.angle_alpha   90.00
_cell.angle_beta   90.00
_cell.angle_gamma   90.00
#
_symmetry.space_group_name_H-M   'P 1'
#
loop_
_entity.id
_entity.type
_entity.pdbx_description
1 polymer ?
#
loop_
_entity_poly.entity_id
_entity_poly.type
_entity_poly.pdbx_seq_one_letter_code
_entity_poly.pdbx_strand_id
1 'polypeptide(L)'
;MGGKSRERPVSIQSGKACYEALRKLGYKVFQYDPLKKISNNIKKFKPDKVFNCLHGKYGEDGQIQKILEELKIPYTHSGVKASKIAMDKIRSKKIFIKKKINTPNFKIIKKVSDIDKEIGKSKFILKPANEGSSFGVKIFKKKTNLDNIGIKKLLKQYKTLIQEPYIEGREIQTAVLGNKVMGSVEIIPKRNFYDYKAKYLSSAKTKHVIPPKISKKLHDKIKKMALKAHCALNCRGVTRSDFRVMPNNKVFILEINTQPGMTKLSLVPEIAANFGLSFIELVDWIVKDASIKR
;
A
#
# COMPACT_ATOMS: atom_id res chain seq x y z
N MET A 1 -10.96 -12.87 2.36
CA MET A 1 -9.63 -12.99 3.00
C MET A 1 -8.87 -14.19 2.46
N GLY A 2 -7.54 -14.28 2.68
CA GLY A 2 -6.72 -15.40 2.17
C GLY A 2 -6.19 -15.15 0.76
N GLY A 3 -6.66 -15.90 -0.22
CA GLY A 3 -6.21 -15.78 -1.62
C GLY A 3 -4.84 -16.43 -1.88
N LYS A 4 -4.29 -16.23 -3.11
CA LYS A 4 -3.08 -16.91 -3.60
C LYS A 4 -1.80 -16.06 -3.49
N SER A 5 -1.88 -14.82 -3.00
CA SER A 5 -0.71 -13.95 -2.93
C SER A 5 0.27 -14.39 -1.84
N ARG A 6 1.50 -13.90 -1.91
CA ARG A 6 2.50 -14.11 -0.85
C ARG A 6 2.10 -13.44 0.47
N GLU A 7 1.14 -12.51 0.42
CA GLU A 7 0.61 -11.79 1.59
C GLU A 7 -0.60 -12.50 2.22
N ARG A 8 -0.89 -13.74 1.82
CA ARG A 8 -1.97 -14.57 2.37
C ARG A 8 -2.04 -14.58 3.91
N PRO A 9 -0.93 -14.73 4.66
CA PRO A 9 -1.00 -14.71 6.12
C PRO A 9 -1.54 -13.37 6.68
N VAL A 10 -1.12 -12.25 6.11
CA VAL A 10 -1.60 -10.90 6.49
C VAL A 10 -3.07 -10.74 6.13
N SER A 11 -3.48 -11.24 4.96
CA SER A 11 -4.87 -11.22 4.52
C SER A 11 -5.78 -12.01 5.47
N ILE A 12 -5.35 -13.18 5.93
CA ILE A 12 -6.11 -14.00 6.89
C ILE A 12 -6.23 -13.28 8.23
N GLN A 13 -5.13 -12.72 8.74
CA GLN A 13 -5.13 -11.99 10.01
C GLN A 13 -6.01 -10.74 9.95
N SER A 14 -5.89 -9.94 8.89
CA SER A 14 -6.76 -8.77 8.65
C SER A 14 -8.22 -9.19 8.55
N GLY A 15 -8.51 -10.25 7.80
CA GLY A 15 -9.86 -10.76 7.62
C GLY A 15 -10.50 -11.26 8.92
N LYS A 16 -9.74 -11.96 9.78
CA LYS A 16 -10.20 -12.40 11.11
C LYS A 16 -10.51 -11.20 12.00
N ALA A 17 -9.62 -10.20 12.06
CA ALA A 17 -9.84 -9.01 12.88
C ALA A 17 -11.08 -8.23 12.41
N CYS A 18 -11.25 -8.03 11.10
CA CYS A 18 -12.44 -7.37 10.55
C CYS A 18 -13.71 -8.21 10.76
N TYR A 19 -13.64 -9.53 10.66
CA TYR A 19 -14.76 -10.44 10.94
C TYR A 19 -15.28 -10.24 12.37
N GLU A 20 -14.38 -10.27 13.36
CA GLU A 20 -14.75 -10.07 14.76
C GLU A 20 -15.37 -8.69 15.01
N ALA A 21 -14.81 -7.63 14.39
CA ALA A 21 -15.35 -6.29 14.50
C ALA A 21 -16.77 -6.19 13.89
N LEU A 22 -16.98 -6.74 12.69
CA LEU A 22 -18.29 -6.73 12.03
C LEU A 22 -19.33 -7.55 12.81
N ARG A 23 -18.93 -8.68 13.40
CA ARG A 23 -19.82 -9.47 14.27
C ARG A 23 -20.26 -8.68 15.51
N LYS A 24 -19.34 -7.97 16.15
CA LYS A 24 -19.66 -7.09 17.31
C LYS A 24 -20.62 -5.96 16.94
N LEU A 25 -20.59 -5.51 15.69
CA LEU A 25 -21.51 -4.50 15.13
C LEU A 25 -22.88 -5.06 14.74
N GLY A 26 -23.13 -6.37 14.93
CA GLY A 26 -24.39 -7.01 14.60
C GLY A 26 -24.53 -7.43 13.13
N TYR A 27 -23.51 -7.31 12.30
CA TYR A 27 -23.59 -7.78 10.90
C TYR A 27 -23.62 -9.32 10.85
N LYS A 28 -24.42 -9.87 9.92
CA LYS A 28 -24.33 -11.28 9.53
C LYS A 28 -23.14 -11.44 8.58
N VAL A 29 -22.06 -12.08 9.04
CA VAL A 29 -20.79 -12.14 8.32
C VAL A 29 -20.43 -13.56 7.93
N PHE A 30 -20.05 -13.74 6.66
CA PHE A 30 -19.48 -14.98 6.14
C PHE A 30 -18.02 -14.76 5.75
N GLN A 31 -17.15 -15.66 6.20
CA GLN A 31 -15.75 -15.67 5.78
C GLN A 31 -15.60 -16.43 4.49
N TYR A 32 -14.93 -15.85 3.52
CA TYR A 32 -14.68 -16.49 2.23
C TYR A 32 -13.20 -16.37 1.82
N ASP A 33 -12.62 -17.49 1.37
CA ASP A 33 -11.27 -17.56 0.83
C ASP A 33 -11.33 -17.89 -0.68
N PRO A 34 -10.93 -16.97 -1.55
CA PRO A 34 -11.03 -17.14 -3.00
C PRO A 34 -9.86 -17.94 -3.60
N LEU A 35 -9.50 -19.08 -3.00
CA LEU A 35 -8.52 -20.00 -3.59
C LEU A 35 -8.99 -20.63 -4.90
N LYS A 36 -10.30 -20.82 -5.05
CA LYS A 36 -10.98 -21.35 -6.25
C LYS A 36 -11.80 -20.23 -6.91
N LYS A 37 -12.40 -20.51 -8.08
CA LYS A 37 -13.20 -19.53 -8.83
C LYS A 37 -14.22 -18.80 -7.94
N ILE A 38 -14.06 -17.47 -7.81
CA ILE A 38 -14.90 -16.60 -6.95
C ILE A 38 -16.34 -16.55 -7.41
N SER A 39 -16.58 -16.44 -8.72
CA SER A 39 -17.90 -16.08 -9.28
C SER A 39 -19.03 -17.01 -8.83
N ASN A 40 -18.79 -18.31 -8.77
CA ASN A 40 -19.85 -19.27 -8.47
C ASN A 40 -20.20 -19.36 -6.98
N ASN A 41 -19.24 -19.12 -6.11
CA ASN A 41 -19.44 -19.26 -4.66
C ASN A 41 -19.98 -17.97 -4.03
N ILE A 42 -19.53 -16.79 -4.47
CA ILE A 42 -20.07 -15.50 -3.96
C ILE A 42 -21.57 -15.39 -4.29
N LYS A 43 -22.00 -15.82 -5.49
CA LYS A 43 -23.42 -15.81 -5.86
C LYS A 43 -24.31 -16.64 -4.93
N LYS A 44 -23.79 -17.73 -4.37
CA LYS A 44 -24.55 -18.58 -3.42
C LYS A 44 -24.86 -17.86 -2.10
N PHE A 45 -23.93 -16.98 -1.63
CA PHE A 45 -24.12 -16.23 -0.38
C PHE A 45 -25.01 -15.01 -0.53
N LYS A 46 -25.24 -14.50 -1.76
CA LYS A 46 -25.99 -13.27 -2.05
C LYS A 46 -25.65 -12.14 -1.06
N PRO A 47 -24.37 -11.76 -0.92
CA PRO A 47 -23.98 -10.76 0.07
C PRO A 47 -24.46 -9.38 -0.34
N ASP A 48 -24.93 -8.58 0.62
CA ASP A 48 -25.24 -7.15 0.41
C ASP A 48 -23.97 -6.36 0.11
N LYS A 49 -22.85 -6.73 0.74
CA LYS A 49 -21.54 -6.08 0.58
C LYS A 49 -20.40 -7.08 0.76
N VAL A 50 -19.26 -6.79 0.13
CA VAL A 50 -18.01 -7.52 0.31
C VAL A 50 -16.99 -6.65 1.00
N PHE A 51 -16.56 -7.05 2.20
CA PHE A 51 -15.39 -6.46 2.86
C PHE A 51 -14.14 -7.17 2.32
N ASN A 52 -13.37 -6.48 1.47
CA ASN A 52 -12.17 -7.06 0.87
C ASN A 52 -10.97 -6.94 1.82
N CYS A 53 -10.45 -8.06 2.30
CA CYS A 53 -9.21 -8.14 3.08
C CYS A 53 -8.10 -8.89 2.34
N LEU A 54 -8.20 -9.06 1.02
CA LEU A 54 -7.14 -9.65 0.22
C LEU A 54 -5.98 -8.66 0.09
N HIS A 55 -4.75 -9.15 0.09
CA HIS A 55 -3.56 -8.33 -0.09
C HIS A 55 -2.73 -8.78 -1.29
N GLY A 56 -1.98 -7.83 -1.88
CA GLY A 56 -1.12 -8.06 -3.02
C GLY A 56 -1.87 -8.37 -4.31
N LYS A 57 -1.21 -9.13 -5.18
CA LYS A 57 -1.77 -9.50 -6.48
C LYS A 57 -3.13 -10.15 -6.35
N TYR A 58 -4.04 -9.81 -7.24
CA TYR A 58 -5.45 -10.19 -7.27
C TYR A 58 -6.34 -9.42 -6.27
N GLY A 59 -5.85 -9.12 -5.06
CA GLY A 59 -6.61 -8.42 -4.02
C GLY A 59 -6.62 -6.90 -4.16
N GLU A 60 -5.47 -6.32 -4.57
CA GLU A 60 -5.22 -4.88 -4.57
C GLU A 60 -4.99 -4.29 -5.97
N ASP A 61 -4.99 -5.11 -7.02
CA ASP A 61 -4.60 -4.73 -8.38
C ASP A 61 -5.78 -4.51 -9.35
N GLY A 62 -7.00 -4.45 -8.83
CA GLY A 62 -8.21 -4.23 -9.61
C GLY A 62 -8.88 -5.50 -10.12
N GLN A 63 -8.29 -6.70 -9.96
CA GLN A 63 -8.86 -7.95 -10.48
C GLN A 63 -10.12 -8.37 -9.72
N ILE A 64 -10.05 -8.47 -8.39
CA ILE A 64 -11.21 -8.81 -7.56
C ILE A 64 -12.28 -7.73 -7.65
N GLN A 65 -11.87 -6.45 -7.67
CA GLN A 65 -12.78 -5.32 -7.80
C GLN A 65 -13.59 -5.41 -9.10
N LYS A 66 -12.93 -5.76 -10.23
CA LYS A 66 -13.61 -5.96 -11.52
C LYS A 66 -14.67 -7.08 -11.43
N ILE A 67 -14.34 -8.20 -10.82
CA ILE A 67 -15.29 -9.32 -10.65
C ILE A 67 -16.51 -8.89 -9.81
N LEU A 68 -16.28 -8.12 -8.74
CA LEU A 68 -17.36 -7.64 -7.89
C LEU A 68 -18.26 -6.62 -8.60
N GLU A 69 -17.67 -5.76 -9.46
CA GLU A 69 -18.43 -4.85 -10.32
C GLU A 69 -19.29 -5.59 -11.35
N GLU A 70 -18.75 -6.63 -12.01
CA GLU A 70 -19.49 -7.48 -12.95
C GLU A 70 -20.65 -8.22 -12.26
N LEU A 71 -20.45 -8.59 -10.99
CA LEU A 71 -21.48 -9.23 -10.17
C LEU A 71 -22.46 -8.21 -9.55
N LYS A 72 -22.26 -6.91 -9.72
CA LYS A 72 -23.02 -5.80 -9.11
C LYS A 72 -23.08 -5.89 -7.58
N ILE A 73 -22.01 -6.37 -6.94
CA ILE A 73 -21.89 -6.49 -5.49
C ILE A 73 -21.08 -5.32 -4.96
N PRO A 74 -21.63 -4.48 -4.05
CA PRO A 74 -20.89 -3.42 -3.37
C PRO A 74 -19.68 -3.98 -2.63
N TYR A 75 -18.55 -3.24 -2.67
CA TYR A 75 -17.32 -3.67 -2.03
C TYR A 75 -16.55 -2.49 -1.42
N THR A 76 -15.68 -2.80 -0.47
CA THR A 76 -14.88 -1.82 0.27
C THR A 76 -13.64 -1.38 -0.51
N HIS A 77 -13.04 -0.25 -0.08
CA HIS A 77 -11.81 0.33 -0.61
C HIS A 77 -11.93 0.89 -2.03
N SER A 78 -10.81 1.10 -2.69
CA SER A 78 -10.74 1.74 -4.01
C SER A 78 -11.26 0.84 -5.14
N GLY A 79 -11.79 1.46 -6.18
CA GLY A 79 -12.32 0.77 -7.35
C GLY A 79 -11.26 0.20 -8.28
N VAL A 80 -11.72 -0.42 -9.35
CA VAL A 80 -10.89 -1.15 -10.34
C VAL A 80 -9.74 -0.30 -10.88
N LYS A 81 -10.05 0.90 -11.38
CA LYS A 81 -9.06 1.78 -12.03
C LYS A 81 -8.02 2.30 -11.04
N ALA A 82 -8.47 2.76 -9.87
CA ALA A 82 -7.59 3.29 -8.83
C ALA A 82 -6.66 2.21 -8.27
N SER A 83 -7.18 1.02 -7.96
CA SER A 83 -6.38 -0.12 -7.49
C SER A 83 -5.33 -0.55 -8.51
N LYS A 84 -5.72 -0.67 -9.79
CA LYS A 84 -4.79 -1.00 -10.88
C LYS A 84 -3.68 0.02 -11.06
N ILE A 85 -4.00 1.32 -10.94
CA ILE A 85 -3.01 2.40 -11.08
C ILE A 85 -2.09 2.45 -9.86
N ALA A 86 -2.63 2.32 -8.64
CA ALA A 86 -1.85 2.39 -7.42
C ALA A 86 -0.85 1.23 -7.30
N MET A 87 -1.23 0.02 -7.72
CA MET A 87 -0.33 -1.13 -7.75
C MET A 87 0.81 -0.97 -8.78
N ASP A 88 0.58 -0.23 -9.87
CA ASP A 88 1.58 0.05 -10.91
C ASP A 88 2.36 1.33 -10.57
N LYS A 89 3.57 1.16 -10.03
CA LYS A 89 4.44 2.28 -9.62
C LYS A 89 4.80 3.21 -10.79
N ILE A 90 4.87 2.70 -12.01
CA ILE A 90 5.16 3.53 -13.20
C ILE A 90 3.99 4.46 -13.48
N ARG A 91 2.77 3.92 -13.47
CA ARG A 91 1.54 4.69 -13.73
C ARG A 91 1.26 5.68 -12.61
N SER A 92 1.33 5.26 -11.35
CA SER A 92 1.09 6.13 -10.20
C SER A 92 2.08 7.29 -10.16
N LYS A 93 3.38 7.03 -10.38
CA LYS A 93 4.43 8.07 -10.41
C LYS A 93 4.26 9.05 -11.58
N LYS A 94 3.88 8.58 -12.77
CA LYS A 94 3.55 9.46 -13.90
C LYS A 94 2.40 10.42 -13.56
N ILE A 95 1.38 9.93 -12.86
CA ILE A 95 0.25 10.77 -12.38
C ILE A 95 0.73 11.74 -11.31
N PHE A 96 1.56 11.30 -10.35
CA PHE A 96 2.12 12.18 -9.32
C PHE A 96 2.89 13.33 -9.95
N ILE A 97 3.77 13.06 -10.93
CA ILE A 97 4.53 14.08 -11.67
C ILE A 97 3.57 15.06 -12.37
N LYS A 98 2.59 14.55 -13.14
CA LYS A 98 1.58 15.38 -13.82
C LYS A 98 0.80 16.28 -12.86
N LYS A 99 0.51 15.78 -11.66
CA LYS A 99 -0.20 16.52 -10.62
C LYS A 99 0.72 17.34 -9.71
N LYS A 100 2.01 17.48 -10.03
CA LYS A 100 3.00 18.22 -9.22
C LYS A 100 3.04 17.70 -7.78
N ILE A 101 2.99 16.38 -7.60
CA ILE A 101 3.23 15.67 -6.34
C ILE A 101 4.65 15.14 -6.40
N ASN A 102 5.50 15.57 -5.46
CA ASN A 102 6.92 15.24 -5.49
C ASN A 102 7.14 13.74 -5.21
N THR A 103 7.75 13.04 -6.17
CA THR A 103 8.12 11.63 -6.10
C THR A 103 9.56 11.46 -6.61
N PRO A 104 10.34 10.46 -6.19
CA PRO A 104 11.68 10.25 -6.72
C PRO A 104 11.67 10.09 -8.24
N ASN A 105 12.64 10.70 -8.93
CA ASN A 105 12.86 10.42 -10.34
C ASN A 105 13.08 8.93 -10.54
N PHE A 106 12.70 8.41 -11.69
CA PHE A 106 12.83 6.97 -11.93
C PHE A 106 13.13 6.63 -13.38
N LYS A 107 13.79 5.51 -13.56
CA LYS A 107 14.03 4.88 -14.87
C LYS A 107 13.36 3.51 -14.91
N ILE A 108 12.76 3.17 -16.06
CA ILE A 108 12.18 1.85 -16.29
C ILE A 108 13.29 0.92 -16.76
N ILE A 109 13.41 -0.25 -16.12
CA ILE A 109 14.46 -1.24 -16.39
C ILE A 109 13.79 -2.53 -16.86
N LYS A 110 14.06 -2.93 -18.11
CA LYS A 110 13.62 -4.20 -18.73
C LYS A 110 14.79 -5.14 -19.00
N LYS A 111 16.02 -4.61 -19.09
CA LYS A 111 17.28 -5.32 -19.23
C LYS A 111 18.36 -4.63 -18.40
N VAL A 112 19.44 -5.33 -18.10
CA VAL A 112 20.53 -4.79 -17.25
C VAL A 112 21.15 -3.53 -17.84
N SER A 113 21.24 -3.43 -19.16
CA SER A 113 21.79 -2.25 -19.86
C SER A 113 20.92 -0.99 -19.72
N ASP A 114 19.65 -1.11 -19.31
CA ASP A 114 18.76 0.04 -19.08
C ASP A 114 19.08 0.81 -17.79
N ILE A 115 19.98 0.28 -16.96
CA ILE A 115 20.34 0.90 -15.68
C ILE A 115 20.97 2.27 -15.97
N ASP A 116 20.32 3.28 -15.43
CA ASP A 116 20.71 4.67 -15.58
C ASP A 116 22.03 4.96 -14.86
N LYS A 117 22.98 5.55 -15.60
CA LYS A 117 24.31 5.85 -15.10
C LYS A 117 24.29 6.98 -14.07
N GLU A 118 23.46 8.00 -14.27
CA GLU A 118 23.38 9.17 -13.40
C GLU A 118 22.76 8.79 -12.05
N ILE A 119 21.62 8.08 -12.06
CA ILE A 119 21.03 7.54 -10.82
C ILE A 119 22.00 6.58 -10.14
N GLY A 120 22.78 5.82 -10.92
CA GLY A 120 23.76 4.86 -10.40
C GLY A 120 25.03 5.44 -9.82
N LYS A 121 25.29 6.76 -9.93
CA LYS A 121 26.47 7.41 -9.31
C LYS A 121 26.40 7.41 -7.78
N SER A 122 25.22 7.37 -7.20
CA SER A 122 24.98 7.35 -5.76
C SER A 122 24.16 6.12 -5.35
N LYS A 123 23.78 6.04 -4.09
CA LYS A 123 22.93 5.00 -3.55
C LYS A 123 21.55 5.01 -4.24
N PHE A 124 21.11 3.86 -4.72
CA PHE A 124 19.86 3.73 -5.47
C PHE A 124 19.11 2.43 -5.17
N ILE A 125 17.87 2.36 -5.60
CA ILE A 125 16.98 1.22 -5.43
C ILE A 125 16.60 0.65 -6.79
N LEU A 126 16.60 -0.68 -6.90
CA LEU A 126 15.84 -1.41 -7.90
C LEU A 126 14.66 -2.11 -7.24
N LYS A 127 13.46 -1.92 -7.77
CA LYS A 127 12.25 -2.55 -7.26
C LYS A 127 11.29 -2.93 -8.39
N PRO A 128 10.50 -4.01 -8.24
CA PRO A 128 9.48 -4.36 -9.22
C PRO A 128 8.45 -3.25 -9.40
N ALA A 129 7.98 -3.06 -10.64
CA ALA A 129 6.99 -2.04 -10.96
C ALA A 129 5.61 -2.34 -10.33
N ASN A 130 5.23 -3.62 -10.21
CA ASN A 130 3.87 -4.08 -9.86
C ASN A 130 3.87 -5.04 -8.65
N GLU A 131 4.62 -4.74 -7.60
CA GLU A 131 4.67 -5.54 -6.37
C GLU A 131 4.52 -4.66 -5.13
N GLY A 132 3.90 -5.26 -4.09
CA GLY A 132 3.76 -4.67 -2.76
C GLY A 132 4.80 -5.20 -1.75
N SER A 133 4.63 -4.84 -0.47
CA SER A 133 5.32 -5.39 0.70
C SER A 133 6.85 -5.47 0.60
N SER A 134 7.48 -4.58 -0.16
CA SER A 134 8.94 -4.54 -0.38
C SER A 134 9.53 -5.81 -1.03
N PHE A 135 8.69 -6.67 -1.65
CA PHE A 135 9.20 -7.84 -2.37
C PHE A 135 10.04 -7.43 -3.58
N GLY A 136 11.21 -8.06 -3.72
CA GLY A 136 12.12 -7.81 -4.82
C GLY A 136 12.85 -6.46 -4.79
N VAL A 137 12.74 -5.71 -3.71
CA VAL A 137 13.49 -4.46 -3.52
C VAL A 137 14.96 -4.78 -3.23
N LYS A 138 15.86 -4.17 -3.99
CA LYS A 138 17.31 -4.21 -3.76
C LYS A 138 17.88 -2.80 -3.68
N ILE A 139 18.75 -2.58 -2.70
CA ILE A 139 19.47 -1.32 -2.49
C ILE A 139 20.93 -1.53 -2.91
N PHE A 140 21.43 -0.61 -3.72
CA PHE A 140 22.81 -0.60 -4.21
C PHE A 140 23.51 0.68 -3.71
N LYS A 141 24.76 0.54 -3.29
CA LYS A 141 25.57 1.71 -2.88
C LYS A 141 25.99 2.57 -4.09
N LYS A 142 26.46 1.92 -5.17
CA LYS A 142 26.87 2.53 -6.45
C LYS A 142 26.63 1.53 -7.59
N LYS A 143 26.65 2.01 -8.85
CA LYS A 143 26.54 1.17 -10.04
C LYS A 143 27.69 0.14 -10.16
N THR A 144 28.87 0.47 -9.67
CA THR A 144 30.03 -0.46 -9.69
C THR A 144 29.81 -1.74 -8.88
N ASN A 145 28.85 -1.75 -7.99
CA ASN A 145 28.53 -2.89 -7.11
C ASN A 145 27.28 -3.65 -7.60
N LEU A 146 27.04 -3.69 -8.91
CA LEU A 146 25.87 -4.35 -9.47
C LEU A 146 26.02 -5.88 -9.40
N ASP A 147 25.11 -6.52 -8.72
CA ASP A 147 24.86 -7.94 -8.83
C ASP A 147 24.06 -8.22 -10.11
N ASN A 148 24.75 -8.30 -11.26
CA ASN A 148 24.13 -8.53 -12.55
C ASN A 148 23.32 -9.84 -12.60
N ILE A 149 23.77 -10.89 -11.91
CA ILE A 149 23.08 -12.18 -11.84
C ILE A 149 21.77 -12.01 -11.07
N GLY A 150 21.82 -11.36 -9.90
CA GLY A 150 20.63 -11.09 -9.11
C GLY A 150 19.63 -10.15 -9.81
N ILE A 151 20.11 -9.17 -10.60
CA ILE A 151 19.25 -8.29 -11.40
C ILE A 151 18.59 -9.08 -12.54
N LYS A 152 19.34 -9.94 -13.24
CA LYS A 152 18.76 -10.83 -14.26
C LYS A 152 17.68 -11.74 -13.68
N LYS A 153 17.88 -12.30 -12.49
CA LYS A 153 16.88 -13.11 -11.77
C LYS A 153 15.62 -12.28 -11.46
N LEU A 154 15.78 -11.05 -10.97
CA LEU A 154 14.64 -10.15 -10.72
C LEU A 154 13.88 -9.82 -12.02
N LEU A 155 14.58 -9.51 -13.10
CA LEU A 155 13.96 -9.23 -14.39
C LEU A 155 13.23 -10.45 -14.96
N LYS A 156 13.79 -11.66 -14.82
CA LYS A 156 13.11 -12.92 -15.19
C LYS A 156 11.79 -13.09 -14.40
N GLN A 157 11.80 -12.78 -13.13
CA GLN A 157 10.64 -12.94 -12.24
C GLN A 157 9.58 -11.85 -12.44
N TYR A 158 9.99 -10.58 -12.55
CA TYR A 158 9.07 -9.43 -12.51
C TYR A 158 8.92 -8.71 -13.84
N LYS A 159 9.70 -9.08 -14.86
CA LYS A 159 9.73 -8.52 -16.23
C LYS A 159 10.11 -7.03 -16.28
N THR A 160 9.63 -6.21 -15.35
CA THR A 160 9.89 -4.76 -15.32
C THR A 160 10.22 -4.31 -13.92
N LEU A 161 11.36 -3.63 -13.80
CA LEU A 161 11.78 -2.97 -12.57
C LEU A 161 11.77 -1.45 -12.77
N ILE A 162 11.80 -0.69 -11.69
CA ILE A 162 12.12 0.73 -11.68
C ILE A 162 13.39 0.94 -10.87
N GLN A 163 14.25 1.83 -11.39
CA GLN A 163 15.42 2.36 -10.69
C GLN A 163 15.10 3.75 -10.17
N GLU A 164 15.40 4.02 -8.90
CA GLU A 164 15.20 5.30 -8.23
C GLU A 164 16.42 5.65 -7.38
N PRO A 165 16.78 6.94 -7.20
CA PRO A 165 17.72 7.31 -6.17
C PRO A 165 17.18 6.89 -4.79
N TYR A 166 18.05 6.43 -3.91
CA TYR A 166 17.67 6.15 -2.53
C TYR A 166 17.47 7.48 -1.78
N ILE A 167 16.27 7.72 -1.31
CA ILE A 167 15.97 8.93 -0.53
C ILE A 167 16.33 8.67 0.93
N GLU A 168 17.43 9.27 1.36
CA GLU A 168 17.87 9.26 2.76
C GLU A 168 16.89 10.06 3.64
N GLY A 169 16.74 9.67 4.91
CA GLY A 169 15.91 10.40 5.87
C GLY A 169 14.81 9.54 6.51
N ARG A 170 13.78 10.20 6.99
CA ARG A 170 12.70 9.61 7.81
C ARG A 170 11.65 8.93 6.93
N GLU A 171 11.07 7.85 7.43
CA GLU A 171 9.96 7.16 6.79
C GLU A 171 8.65 7.52 7.50
N ILE A 172 7.75 8.19 6.81
CA ILE A 172 6.46 8.62 7.35
C ILE A 172 5.35 8.07 6.49
N GLN A 173 4.34 7.49 7.13
CA GLN A 173 3.16 6.97 6.45
C GLN A 173 1.92 7.70 6.93
N THR A 174 1.02 8.04 5.99
CA THR A 174 -0.15 8.89 6.26
C THR A 174 -1.40 8.18 5.76
N ALA A 175 -2.42 8.12 6.61
CA ALA A 175 -3.70 7.50 6.29
C ALA A 175 -4.77 8.53 5.92
N VAL A 176 -5.53 8.23 4.87
CA VAL A 176 -6.69 8.99 4.41
C VAL A 176 -7.92 8.10 4.48
N LEU A 177 -9.02 8.63 5.01
CA LEU A 177 -10.31 7.95 5.13
C LEU A 177 -11.37 8.81 4.40
N GLY A 178 -11.86 8.35 3.25
CA GLY A 178 -12.68 9.16 2.36
C GLY A 178 -11.94 10.46 1.96
N ASN A 179 -12.47 11.59 2.38
CA ASN A 179 -11.88 12.92 2.10
C ASN A 179 -11.11 13.50 3.30
N LYS A 180 -10.93 12.73 4.38
CA LYS A 180 -10.28 13.20 5.62
C LYS A 180 -8.95 12.51 5.82
N VAL A 181 -7.93 13.29 6.17
CA VAL A 181 -6.63 12.74 6.60
C VAL A 181 -6.70 12.44 8.08
N MET A 182 -6.58 11.17 8.45
CA MET A 182 -6.62 10.74 9.85
C MET A 182 -5.35 11.13 10.61
N GLY A 183 -4.19 11.06 9.97
CA GLY A 183 -2.92 11.37 10.61
C GLY A 183 -1.76 10.64 9.96
N SER A 184 -0.62 10.67 10.64
CA SER A 184 0.62 10.05 10.16
C SER A 184 1.36 9.33 11.29
N VAL A 185 2.13 8.32 10.89
CA VAL A 185 3.06 7.58 11.74
C VAL A 185 4.46 7.66 11.17
N GLU A 186 5.45 7.83 12.00
CA GLU A 186 6.85 7.65 11.64
C GLU A 186 7.29 6.23 11.97
N ILE A 187 7.93 5.59 11.01
CA ILE A 187 8.47 4.24 11.12
C ILE A 187 9.97 4.33 11.38
N ILE A 188 10.40 3.76 12.50
CA ILE A 188 11.81 3.68 12.88
C ILE A 188 12.17 2.19 12.96
N PRO A 189 12.62 1.59 11.84
CA PRO A 189 13.00 0.19 11.85
C PRO A 189 14.33 0.02 12.61
N LYS A 190 14.45 -1.04 13.42
CA LYS A 190 15.76 -1.43 13.99
C LYS A 190 16.73 -1.99 12.93
N ARG A 191 16.19 -2.39 11.79
CA ARG A 191 16.92 -2.91 10.62
C ARG A 191 17.21 -1.76 9.65
N ASN A 192 18.20 -1.98 8.78
CA ASN A 192 18.59 -0.98 7.76
C ASN A 192 17.49 -0.63 6.76
N PHE A 193 16.40 -1.41 6.70
CA PHE A 193 15.30 -1.20 5.76
C PHE A 193 13.97 -1.76 6.31
N TYR A 194 12.85 -1.10 6.01
CA TYR A 194 11.51 -1.51 6.38
C TYR A 194 10.99 -2.57 5.40
N ASP A 195 11.51 -3.81 5.54
CA ASP A 195 11.17 -4.98 4.73
C ASP A 195 9.88 -5.67 5.23
N TYR A 196 9.48 -6.75 4.54
CA TYR A 196 8.31 -7.55 4.92
C TYR A 196 8.37 -8.04 6.38
N LYS A 197 9.55 -8.46 6.85
CA LYS A 197 9.74 -8.91 8.23
C LYS A 197 9.56 -7.76 9.22
N ALA A 198 10.08 -6.58 8.90
CA ALA A 198 9.91 -5.38 9.72
C ALA A 198 8.44 -4.89 9.78
N LYS A 199 7.64 -5.19 8.76
CA LYS A 199 6.22 -4.82 8.67
C LYS A 199 5.29 -5.72 9.47
N TYR A 200 5.56 -7.02 9.52
CA TYR A 200 4.57 -8.00 9.96
C TYR A 200 5.04 -8.93 11.09
N LEU A 201 6.32 -8.91 11.48
CA LEU A 201 6.82 -9.71 12.58
C LEU A 201 7.05 -8.83 13.82
N SER A 202 6.41 -9.16 14.91
CA SER A 202 6.60 -8.49 16.21
C SER A 202 8.05 -8.55 16.70
N SER A 203 8.76 -9.64 16.36
CA SER A 203 10.18 -9.81 16.65
C SER A 203 11.11 -8.78 15.98
N ALA A 204 10.65 -8.10 14.94
CA ALA A 204 11.43 -7.06 14.26
C ALA A 204 11.58 -5.78 15.09
N LYS A 205 10.78 -5.61 16.17
CA LYS A 205 10.84 -4.47 17.11
C LYS A 205 10.89 -3.11 16.42
N THR A 206 10.14 -2.94 15.31
CA THR A 206 9.99 -1.65 14.63
C THR A 206 9.26 -0.69 15.55
N LYS A 207 9.80 0.51 15.73
CA LYS A 207 9.17 1.55 16.55
C LYS A 207 8.22 2.38 15.68
N HIS A 208 6.99 2.57 16.13
CA HIS A 208 6.01 3.49 15.56
C HIS A 208 5.89 4.73 16.45
N VAL A 209 5.97 5.92 15.86
CA VAL A 209 5.83 7.19 16.56
C VAL A 209 4.63 7.93 15.98
N ILE A 210 3.57 8.05 16.77
CA ILE A 210 2.30 8.68 16.38
C ILE A 210 1.91 9.75 17.41
N PRO A 211 1.71 11.00 16.99
CA PRO A 211 2.09 11.58 15.71
C PRO A 211 3.62 11.61 15.51
N PRO A 212 4.13 11.72 14.27
CA PRO A 212 5.56 11.82 14.02
C PRO A 212 6.15 13.08 14.66
N LYS A 213 7.35 12.97 15.23
CA LYS A 213 8.05 14.11 15.85
C LYS A 213 8.65 15.04 14.78
N ILE A 214 7.82 15.82 14.12
CA ILE A 214 8.17 16.82 13.08
C ILE A 214 7.44 18.14 13.36
N SER A 215 7.87 19.22 12.70
CA SER A 215 7.18 20.50 12.81
C SER A 215 5.76 20.43 12.26
N LYS A 216 4.85 21.22 12.82
CA LYS A 216 3.43 21.32 12.35
C LYS A 216 3.38 21.63 10.85
N LYS A 217 4.20 22.59 10.37
CA LYS A 217 4.30 22.98 8.96
C LYS A 217 4.65 21.80 8.04
N LEU A 218 5.62 20.97 8.46
CA LEU A 218 6.03 19.79 7.71
C LEU A 218 4.92 18.69 7.74
N HIS A 219 4.31 18.47 8.89
CA HIS A 219 3.21 17.51 9.03
C HIS A 219 2.02 17.88 8.15
N ASP A 220 1.62 19.16 8.14
CA ASP A 220 0.52 19.65 7.30
C ASP A 220 0.85 19.53 5.80
N LYS A 221 2.11 19.77 5.41
CA LYS A 221 2.58 19.52 4.04
C LYS A 221 2.41 18.05 3.65
N ILE A 222 2.81 17.10 4.50
CA ILE A 222 2.68 15.66 4.25
C ILE A 222 1.21 15.26 4.16
N LYS A 223 0.36 15.72 5.07
CA LYS A 223 -1.08 15.47 5.07
C LYS A 223 -1.75 15.98 3.78
N LYS A 224 -1.47 17.20 3.37
CA LYS A 224 -1.97 17.78 2.10
C LYS A 224 -1.51 16.96 0.91
N MET A 225 -0.26 16.50 0.91
CA MET A 225 0.30 15.69 -0.16
C MET A 225 -0.33 14.30 -0.24
N ALA A 226 -0.64 13.67 0.91
CA ALA A 226 -1.35 12.39 0.97
C ALA A 226 -2.77 12.49 0.40
N LEU A 227 -3.53 13.51 0.81
CA LEU A 227 -4.88 13.75 0.28
C LEU A 227 -4.84 14.04 -1.22
N LYS A 228 -3.90 14.88 -1.66
CA LYS A 228 -3.72 15.18 -3.10
C LYS A 228 -3.39 13.93 -3.91
N ALA A 229 -2.57 13.02 -3.39
CA ALA A 229 -2.23 11.76 -4.05
C ALA A 229 -3.43 10.81 -4.10
N HIS A 230 -4.19 10.68 -3.00
CA HIS A 230 -5.44 9.94 -2.94
C HIS A 230 -6.42 10.38 -4.02
N CYS A 231 -6.69 11.68 -4.11
CA CYS A 231 -7.58 12.26 -5.12
C CYS A 231 -7.01 12.09 -6.55
N ALA A 232 -5.70 12.28 -6.73
CA ALA A 232 -5.05 12.19 -8.04
C ALA A 232 -5.17 10.79 -8.68
N LEU A 233 -5.16 9.73 -7.87
CA LEU A 233 -5.39 8.36 -8.33
C LEU A 233 -6.87 7.96 -8.34
N ASN A 234 -7.77 8.86 -7.97
CA ASN A 234 -9.20 8.62 -7.82
C ASN A 234 -9.47 7.46 -6.83
N CYS A 235 -8.72 7.44 -5.72
CA CYS A 235 -8.91 6.46 -4.66
C CYS A 235 -10.20 6.74 -3.88
N ARG A 236 -10.72 5.70 -3.21
CA ARG A 236 -11.88 5.77 -2.32
C ARG A 236 -11.63 4.90 -1.08
N GLY A 237 -12.52 5.03 -0.09
CA GLY A 237 -12.38 4.30 1.16
C GLY A 237 -11.15 4.75 1.94
N VAL A 238 -10.39 3.81 2.45
CA VAL A 238 -9.16 4.07 3.20
C VAL A 238 -7.92 3.82 2.34
N THR A 239 -6.95 4.74 2.41
CA THR A 239 -5.64 4.56 1.77
C THR A 239 -4.51 4.92 2.72
N ARG A 240 -3.30 4.40 2.45
CA ARG A 240 -2.07 4.78 3.13
C ARG A 240 -1.05 5.22 2.08
N SER A 241 -0.54 6.43 2.24
CA SER A 241 0.56 6.96 1.44
C SER A 241 1.88 6.83 2.18
N ASP A 242 2.92 6.32 1.51
CA ASP A 242 4.23 6.07 2.09
C ASP A 242 5.21 7.15 1.60
N PHE A 243 5.85 7.87 2.55
CA PHE A 243 6.72 9.00 2.27
C PHE A 243 8.15 8.78 2.79
N ARG A 244 9.11 9.37 2.09
CA ARG A 244 10.46 9.65 2.61
C ARG A 244 10.63 11.15 2.77
N VAL A 245 11.17 11.54 3.94
CA VAL A 245 11.40 12.94 4.30
C VAL A 245 12.90 13.14 4.53
N MET A 246 13.54 13.91 3.66
CA MET A 246 14.96 14.21 3.75
C MET A 246 15.27 15.16 4.94
N PRO A 247 16.52 15.22 5.42
CA PRO A 247 16.92 16.15 6.50
C PRO A 247 16.57 17.61 6.22
N ASN A 248 16.58 18.04 4.96
CA ASN A 248 16.19 19.39 4.52
C ASN A 248 14.65 19.57 4.36
N ASN A 249 13.83 18.68 4.95
CA ASN A 249 12.37 18.70 4.89
C ASN A 249 11.77 18.56 3.46
N LYS A 250 12.56 18.08 2.49
CA LYS A 250 12.01 17.71 1.19
C LYS A 250 11.27 16.37 1.31
N VAL A 251 10.01 16.36 0.91
CA VAL A 251 9.10 15.21 1.03
C VAL A 251 8.93 14.54 -0.33
N PHE A 252 9.00 13.22 -0.36
CA PHE A 252 8.77 12.41 -1.55
C PHE A 252 7.74 11.33 -1.25
N ILE A 253 6.69 11.23 -2.07
CA ILE A 253 5.79 10.08 -2.05
C ILE A 253 6.44 8.92 -2.80
N LEU A 254 6.43 7.73 -2.19
CA LEU A 254 6.94 6.50 -2.78
C LEU A 254 5.85 5.73 -3.51
N GLU A 255 4.73 5.54 -2.83
CA GLU A 255 3.57 4.78 -3.29
C GLU A 255 2.32 5.12 -2.48
N ILE A 256 1.17 4.67 -2.96
CA ILE A 256 -0.09 4.70 -2.24
C ILE A 256 -0.66 3.27 -2.20
N ASN A 257 -1.03 2.81 -1.01
CA ASN A 257 -1.71 1.54 -0.80
C ASN A 257 -3.21 1.78 -0.70
N THR A 258 -3.97 1.17 -1.62
CA THR A 258 -5.43 1.32 -1.71
C THR A 258 -6.21 0.34 -0.82
N GLN A 259 -5.52 -0.61 -0.21
CA GLN A 259 -6.11 -1.62 0.68
C GLN A 259 -5.14 -1.97 1.80
N PRO A 260 -4.92 -1.03 2.74
CA PRO A 260 -3.96 -1.22 3.81
C PRO A 260 -4.38 -2.36 4.75
N GLY A 261 -3.37 -3.01 5.36
CA GLY A 261 -3.60 -4.08 6.34
C GLY A 261 -4.43 -3.63 7.53
N MET A 262 -5.20 -4.57 8.07
CA MET A 262 -6.12 -4.37 9.20
C MET A 262 -5.80 -5.33 10.35
N THR A 263 -4.51 -5.68 10.54
CA THR A 263 -4.05 -6.46 11.69
C THR A 263 -3.77 -5.55 12.89
N LYS A 264 -3.54 -6.14 14.07
CA LYS A 264 -3.13 -5.39 15.28
C LYS A 264 -1.82 -4.60 15.11
N LEU A 265 -0.95 -5.01 14.19
CA LEU A 265 0.33 -4.34 13.89
C LEU A 265 0.24 -3.44 12.64
N SER A 266 -0.96 -3.26 12.10
CA SER A 266 -1.15 -2.47 10.90
C SER A 266 -1.27 -0.99 11.22
N LEU A 267 -0.60 -0.16 10.43
CA LEU A 267 -0.43 1.27 10.71
C LEU A 267 -1.73 2.07 10.61
N VAL A 268 -2.65 1.67 9.73
CA VAL A 268 -3.94 2.40 9.59
C VAL A 268 -4.80 2.29 10.84
N PRO A 269 -4.99 1.11 11.46
CA PRO A 269 -5.65 1.03 12.76
C PRO A 269 -5.00 1.88 13.87
N GLU A 270 -3.65 1.89 13.92
CA GLU A 270 -2.92 2.71 14.92
C GLU A 270 -3.12 4.22 14.67
N ILE A 271 -3.04 4.66 13.41
CA ILE A 271 -3.30 6.06 13.03
C ILE A 271 -4.76 6.44 13.34
N ALA A 272 -5.72 5.56 13.05
CA ALA A 272 -7.13 5.78 13.32
C ALA A 272 -7.40 5.92 14.83
N ALA A 273 -6.81 5.05 15.65
CA ALA A 273 -6.92 5.16 17.11
C ALA A 273 -6.39 6.50 17.65
N ASN A 274 -5.25 6.97 17.14
CA ASN A 274 -4.71 8.29 17.48
C ASN A 274 -5.60 9.45 16.98
N PHE A 275 -6.35 9.23 15.93
CA PHE A 275 -7.34 10.17 15.39
C PHE A 275 -8.64 10.18 16.21
N GLY A 276 -8.80 9.29 17.19
CA GLY A 276 -10.01 9.14 17.99
C GLY A 276 -11.04 8.16 17.41
N LEU A 277 -10.64 7.33 16.46
CA LEU A 277 -11.51 6.35 15.80
C LEU A 277 -11.06 4.93 16.22
N SER A 278 -11.87 4.23 16.97
CA SER A 278 -11.60 2.84 17.37
C SER A 278 -11.55 1.91 16.16
N PHE A 279 -10.95 0.73 16.32
CA PHE A 279 -10.91 -0.27 15.26
C PHE A 279 -12.30 -0.68 14.77
N ILE A 280 -13.26 -0.81 15.68
CA ILE A 280 -14.65 -1.17 15.37
C ILE A 280 -15.31 -0.07 14.53
N GLU A 281 -15.16 1.19 14.92
CA GLU A 281 -15.70 2.34 14.17
C GLU A 281 -15.02 2.49 12.81
N LEU A 282 -13.71 2.25 12.72
CA LEU A 282 -13.00 2.23 11.43
C LEU A 282 -13.58 1.15 10.49
N VAL A 283 -13.80 -0.06 10.99
CA VAL A 283 -14.37 -1.17 10.21
C VAL A 283 -15.82 -0.85 9.81
N ASP A 284 -16.61 -0.28 10.72
CA ASP A 284 -17.99 0.15 10.45
C ASP A 284 -18.04 1.22 9.34
N TRP A 285 -17.16 2.23 9.44
CA TRP A 285 -17.06 3.25 8.41
C TRP A 285 -16.72 2.63 7.04
N ILE A 286 -15.72 1.73 7.01
CA ILE A 286 -15.26 1.10 5.76
C ILE A 286 -16.38 0.25 5.12
N VAL A 287 -17.15 -0.51 5.90
CA VAL A 287 -18.25 -1.32 5.36
C VAL A 287 -19.44 -0.47 4.93
N LYS A 288 -19.71 0.63 5.62
CA LYS A 288 -20.77 1.59 5.23
C LYS A 288 -20.44 2.29 3.92
N ASP A 289 -19.18 2.66 3.70
CA ASP A 289 -18.68 3.28 2.47
C ASP A 289 -18.69 2.34 1.25
N ALA A 290 -18.86 1.03 1.44
CA ALA A 290 -18.87 0.06 0.35
C ALA A 290 -19.93 0.35 -0.71
N SER A 291 -19.53 0.39 -1.98
CA SER A 291 -20.39 0.68 -3.14
C SER A 291 -19.88 -0.01 -4.39
N ILE A 292 -20.64 0.06 -5.48
CA ILE A 292 -20.21 -0.31 -6.84
C ILE A 292 -19.81 0.94 -7.62
N LYS A 293 -19.14 0.78 -8.77
CA LYS A 293 -18.67 1.87 -9.63
C LYS A 293 -17.74 2.85 -8.91
N ARG A 294 -16.80 2.30 -8.21
CA ARG A 294 -15.82 3.04 -7.41
C ARG A 294 -14.65 3.56 -8.23
#